data_5949bac1cfb6b63d98e2ce430b58d3be
#
_entry.id   5949bac1cfb6b63d98e2ce430b58d3be
#
_cell.length_a   1.000
_cell.length_b   1.000
_cell.length_c   1.000
_cell.angle_alpha   90.00
_cell.angle_beta   90.00
_cell.angle_gamma   90.00
#
_symmetry.space_group_name_H-M   'P 1'
#
loop_
_entity.id
_entity.type
_entity.pdbx_description
1 polymer ?
#
loop_
_entity_poly.entity_id
_entity_poly.type
_entity_poly.pdbx_seq_one_letter_code
_entity_poly.pdbx_strand_id
1 'polypeptide(L)'
;AGWLGMTEYERKQLTLCGLMHDVGKLLISKDILRKPGRLTEEEYEQIKKHPLLGYEKMKDKNIPESVKRVILLHHERADGSGYPFGFRLNEIDPYAAITAISDVYDAMTSNRVYRHGMSPFDVIEIFEKEGRKQFNPMFLVPILNNLTNTYLQHYVELSNGMKGKIVLINKNELSRPMIATDDNQFVDLLKQRDIKITQVR
;
A
#
# COMPACT_ATOMS: atom_id res chain seq x y z
N ALA A 1 5.52 2.50 -10.47
CA ALA A 1 6.40 3.37 -11.27
C ALA A 1 5.91 3.47 -12.72
N GLY A 2 5.72 2.35 -13.44
CA GLY A 2 5.22 2.38 -14.84
C GLY A 2 3.87 3.09 -14.98
N TRP A 3 2.97 2.88 -14.08
CA TRP A 3 1.64 3.51 -14.02
C TRP A 3 1.65 5.03 -13.80
N LEU A 4 2.78 5.56 -13.35
CA LEU A 4 2.99 6.98 -13.09
C LEU A 4 3.76 7.68 -14.23
N GLY A 5 4.00 7.00 -15.36
CA GLY A 5 4.73 7.54 -16.49
C GLY A 5 6.21 7.80 -16.22
N MET A 6 6.77 7.19 -15.17
CA MET A 6 8.18 7.38 -14.79
C MET A 6 9.13 6.80 -15.85
N THR A 7 10.22 7.48 -16.08
CA THR A 7 11.32 7.04 -16.96
C THR A 7 11.96 5.75 -16.44
N GLU A 8 12.74 5.07 -17.27
CA GLU A 8 13.44 3.85 -16.87
C GLU A 8 14.42 4.11 -15.72
N TYR A 9 15.10 5.26 -15.73
CA TYR A 9 15.97 5.67 -14.65
C TYR A 9 15.22 5.83 -13.33
N GLU A 10 14.11 6.56 -13.32
CA GLU A 10 13.27 6.75 -12.13
C GLU A 10 12.69 5.44 -11.62
N ARG A 11 12.29 4.53 -12.51
CA ARG A 11 11.81 3.19 -12.13
C ARG A 11 12.89 2.37 -11.42
N LYS A 12 14.14 2.41 -11.92
CA LYS A 12 15.28 1.76 -11.25
C LYS A 12 15.54 2.35 -9.88
N GLN A 13 15.47 3.69 -9.77
CA GLN A 13 15.60 4.38 -8.48
C GLN A 13 14.51 3.94 -7.50
N LEU A 14 13.24 3.94 -7.93
CA LEU A 14 12.12 3.56 -7.07
C LEU A 14 12.19 2.08 -6.66
N THR A 15 12.68 1.20 -7.54
CA THR A 15 12.93 -0.21 -7.19
C THR A 15 13.95 -0.31 -6.05
N LEU A 16 15.06 0.44 -6.14
CA LEU A 16 16.06 0.46 -5.08
C LEU A 16 15.50 1.06 -3.78
N CYS A 17 14.66 2.09 -3.88
CA CYS A 17 13.92 2.64 -2.75
C CYS A 17 13.09 1.57 -2.06
N GLY A 18 12.29 0.81 -2.81
CA GLY A 18 11.48 -0.29 -2.28
C GLY A 18 12.29 -1.40 -1.61
N LEU A 19 13.49 -1.72 -2.14
CA LEU A 19 14.38 -2.71 -1.53
C LEU A 19 15.01 -2.23 -0.22
N MET A 20 15.25 -0.93 -0.09
CA MET A 20 16.06 -0.37 0.99
C MET A 20 15.24 0.34 2.09
N HIS A 21 13.95 0.63 1.85
CA HIS A 21 13.16 1.47 2.76
C HIS A 21 13.21 0.99 4.22
N ASP A 22 13.21 -0.31 4.42
CA ASP A 22 13.16 -0.99 5.71
C ASP A 22 14.53 -1.41 6.27
N VAL A 23 15.65 -0.99 5.66
CA VAL A 23 17.01 -1.40 6.06
C VAL A 23 17.29 -1.14 7.54
N GLY A 24 16.69 -0.11 8.13
CA GLY A 24 16.85 0.21 9.55
C GLY A 24 16.23 -0.81 10.49
N LYS A 25 15.31 -1.66 10.03
CA LYS A 25 14.77 -2.78 10.82
C LYS A 25 15.85 -3.78 11.23
N LEU A 26 16.96 -3.86 10.50
CA LEU A 26 18.11 -4.67 10.88
C LEU A 26 18.77 -4.23 12.20
N LEU A 27 18.50 -2.99 12.63
CA LEU A 27 19.02 -2.40 13.87
C LEU A 27 18.00 -2.45 15.03
N ILE A 28 16.82 -3.00 14.80
CA ILE A 28 15.79 -3.22 15.81
C ILE A 28 15.95 -4.63 16.39
N SER A 29 15.64 -4.80 17.69
CA SER A 29 15.70 -6.12 18.33
C SER A 29 14.85 -7.15 17.60
N LYS A 30 15.42 -8.33 17.37
CA LYS A 30 14.71 -9.45 16.76
C LYS A 30 13.52 -9.92 17.59
N ASP A 31 13.59 -9.78 18.91
CA ASP A 31 12.51 -10.16 19.82
C ASP A 31 11.27 -9.29 19.60
N ILE A 32 11.48 -7.99 19.32
CA ILE A 32 10.38 -7.06 18.98
C ILE A 32 9.86 -7.35 17.57
N LEU A 33 10.75 -7.48 16.58
CA LEU A 33 10.34 -7.69 15.17
C LEU A 33 9.62 -9.02 14.93
N ARG A 34 9.94 -10.04 15.71
CA ARG A 34 9.38 -11.39 15.59
C ARG A 34 8.37 -11.73 16.68
N LYS A 35 8.00 -10.77 17.50
CA LYS A 35 7.08 -10.99 18.60
C LYS A 35 5.75 -11.56 18.09
N PRO A 36 5.32 -12.71 18.60
CA PRO A 36 4.01 -13.22 18.30
C PRO A 36 2.91 -12.39 18.98
N GLY A 37 2.04 -11.77 18.18
CA GLY A 37 0.91 -10.98 18.70
C GLY A 37 1.12 -9.47 18.63
N ARG A 38 0.36 -8.74 19.45
CA ARG A 38 0.39 -7.27 19.44
C ARG A 38 1.63 -6.75 20.17
N LEU A 39 2.23 -5.71 19.61
CA LEU A 39 3.29 -4.95 20.27
C LEU A 39 2.71 -4.09 21.39
N THR A 40 3.50 -3.86 22.45
CA THR A 40 3.21 -2.79 23.40
C THR A 40 3.48 -1.44 22.75
N GLU A 41 3.05 -0.36 23.40
CA GLU A 41 3.30 0.99 22.91
C GLU A 41 4.81 1.29 22.87
N GLU A 42 5.56 0.86 23.91
CA GLU A 42 7.01 1.03 23.98
C GLU A 42 7.73 0.24 22.87
N GLU A 43 7.30 -0.98 22.60
CA GLU A 43 7.86 -1.78 21.49
C GLU A 43 7.57 -1.16 20.14
N TYR A 44 6.37 -0.62 19.95
CA TYR A 44 6.01 0.08 18.73
C TYR A 44 6.84 1.36 18.55
N GLU A 45 7.08 2.12 19.62
CA GLU A 45 7.99 3.28 19.58
C GLU A 45 9.43 2.88 19.22
N GLN A 46 9.90 1.70 19.60
CA GLN A 46 11.21 1.20 19.15
C GLN A 46 11.21 0.92 17.64
N ILE A 47 10.13 0.30 17.13
CA ILE A 47 10.02 0.07 15.67
C ILE A 47 10.00 1.39 14.91
N LYS A 48 9.29 2.41 15.38
CA LYS A 48 9.24 3.74 14.74
C LYS A 48 10.59 4.43 14.61
N LYS A 49 11.63 3.94 15.28
CA LYS A 49 12.99 4.46 15.12
C LYS A 49 13.72 3.95 13.87
N HIS A 50 13.22 2.87 13.22
CA HIS A 50 13.96 2.28 12.08
C HIS A 50 14.23 3.24 10.92
N PRO A 51 13.37 4.23 10.56
CA PRO A 51 13.70 5.16 9.49
C PRO A 51 14.94 6.00 9.81
N LEU A 52 15.00 6.54 11.04
CA LEU A 52 16.14 7.31 11.51
C LEU A 52 17.41 6.44 11.60
N LEU A 53 17.32 5.26 12.19
CA LEU A 53 18.43 4.32 12.30
C LEU A 53 18.97 3.89 10.93
N GLY A 54 18.04 3.61 10.00
CA GLY A 54 18.39 3.26 8.63
C GLY A 54 19.10 4.42 7.90
N TYR A 55 18.56 5.63 8.00
CA TYR A 55 19.16 6.82 7.42
C TYR A 55 20.57 7.06 7.97
N GLU A 56 20.75 7.06 9.29
CA GLU A 56 22.07 7.24 9.92
C GLU A 56 23.09 6.20 9.44
N LYS A 57 22.66 4.95 9.25
CA LYS A 57 23.53 3.89 8.74
C LYS A 57 23.90 4.07 7.27
N MET A 58 23.03 4.71 6.49
CA MET A 58 23.16 4.79 5.04
C MET A 58 23.57 6.17 4.51
N LYS A 59 23.52 7.24 5.31
CA LYS A 59 23.76 8.62 4.87
C LYS A 59 25.13 8.84 4.19
N ASP A 60 26.18 8.17 4.67
CA ASP A 60 27.53 8.28 4.14
C ASP A 60 27.88 7.22 3.07
N LYS A 61 26.90 6.39 2.68
CA LYS A 61 27.10 5.38 1.64
C LYS A 61 26.88 5.96 0.26
N ASN A 62 27.60 5.41 -0.71
CA ASN A 62 27.46 5.80 -2.12
C ASN A 62 26.20 5.17 -2.74
N ILE A 63 25.04 5.66 -2.32
CA ILE A 63 23.72 5.32 -2.85
C ILE A 63 22.97 6.60 -3.21
N PRO A 64 22.00 6.54 -4.13
CA PRO A 64 21.24 7.72 -4.55
C PRO A 64 20.57 8.44 -3.37
N GLU A 65 20.52 9.75 -3.42
CA GLU A 65 19.90 10.57 -2.37
C GLU A 65 18.41 10.27 -2.21
N SER A 66 17.72 9.97 -3.32
CA SER A 66 16.32 9.51 -3.30
C SER A 66 16.11 8.28 -2.39
N VAL A 67 17.04 7.33 -2.42
CA VAL A 67 16.98 6.13 -1.56
C VAL A 67 17.13 6.49 -0.09
N LYS A 68 18.08 7.38 0.24
CA LYS A 68 18.28 7.86 1.62
C LYS A 68 17.03 8.57 2.15
N ARG A 69 16.40 9.41 1.31
CA ARG A 69 15.14 10.09 1.66
C ARG A 69 14.00 9.10 1.86
N VAL A 70 13.89 8.08 1.02
CA VAL A 70 12.85 7.04 1.20
C VAL A 70 13.05 6.26 2.49
N ILE A 71 14.28 5.85 2.81
CA ILE A 71 14.59 5.20 4.08
C ILE A 71 14.07 6.04 5.25
N LEU A 72 14.25 7.35 5.20
CA LEU A 72 13.90 8.27 6.27
C LEU A 72 12.40 8.59 6.33
N LEU A 73 11.71 8.71 5.17
CA LEU A 73 10.42 9.39 5.06
C LEU A 73 9.25 8.49 4.63
N HIS A 74 9.44 7.19 4.36
CA HIS A 74 8.37 6.32 3.84
C HIS A 74 7.20 6.11 4.80
N HIS A 75 7.36 6.44 6.07
CA HIS A 75 6.28 6.43 7.06
C HIS A 75 5.64 7.79 7.31
N GLU A 76 6.07 8.84 6.61
CA GLU A 76 5.37 10.11 6.66
C GLU A 76 4.00 10.01 5.98
N ARG A 77 3.07 10.86 6.40
CA ARG A 77 1.70 10.91 5.89
C ARG A 77 1.36 12.35 5.52
N ALA A 78 0.67 12.52 4.39
CA ALA A 78 0.34 13.84 3.83
C ALA A 78 -0.42 14.77 4.79
N ASP A 79 -1.13 14.22 5.76
CA ASP A 79 -1.85 14.95 6.81
C ASP A 79 -0.98 15.28 8.04
N GLY A 80 0.29 14.85 8.06
CA GLY A 80 1.21 15.05 9.18
C GLY A 80 1.07 14.02 10.31
N SER A 81 0.25 12.99 10.15
CA SER A 81 0.08 11.92 11.15
C SER A 81 1.20 10.87 11.13
N GLY A 82 2.15 11.00 10.19
CA GLY A 82 3.27 10.08 10.01
C GLY A 82 4.43 10.30 10.98
N TYR A 83 5.51 9.59 10.75
CA TYR A 83 6.74 9.70 11.52
C TYR A 83 7.97 9.55 10.59
N PRO A 84 9.17 10.00 10.99
CA PRO A 84 9.58 10.47 12.32
C PRO A 84 9.33 11.97 12.57
N PHE A 85 9.02 12.78 11.56
CA PHE A 85 8.97 14.24 11.68
C PHE A 85 7.54 14.81 11.67
N GLY A 86 6.56 14.06 11.18
CA GLY A 86 5.21 14.54 10.96
C GLY A 86 5.11 15.52 9.77
N PHE A 87 5.93 15.30 8.74
CA PHE A 87 5.94 16.09 7.52
C PHE A 87 4.58 16.01 6.81
N ARG A 88 4.22 17.12 6.15
CA ARG A 88 2.99 17.23 5.37
C ARG A 88 3.26 17.10 3.88
N LEU A 89 2.19 16.98 3.10
CA LEU A 89 2.17 16.70 1.66
C LEU A 89 3.36 17.26 0.86
N ASN A 90 3.65 18.58 1.02
CA ASN A 90 4.68 19.26 0.22
C ASN A 90 6.11 19.06 0.75
N GLU A 91 6.27 18.44 1.90
CA GLU A 91 7.57 18.18 2.55
C GLU A 91 8.06 16.76 2.30
N ILE A 92 7.15 15.86 1.87
CA ILE A 92 7.45 14.46 1.63
C ILE A 92 8.02 14.29 0.22
N ASP A 93 9.20 13.67 0.16
CA ASP A 93 9.83 13.30 -1.12
C ASP A 93 8.90 12.44 -1.99
N PRO A 94 8.77 12.70 -3.31
CA PRO A 94 7.89 11.93 -4.20
C PRO A 94 8.13 10.42 -4.18
N TYR A 95 9.38 9.95 -4.13
CA TYR A 95 9.69 8.52 -4.05
C TYR A 95 9.25 7.93 -2.70
N ALA A 96 9.38 8.69 -1.61
CA ALA A 96 8.89 8.27 -0.29
C ALA A 96 7.36 8.18 -0.28
N ALA A 97 6.66 9.15 -0.87
CA ALA A 97 5.20 9.13 -0.99
C ALA A 97 4.69 7.93 -1.79
N ILE A 98 5.35 7.57 -2.91
CA ILE A 98 5.00 6.41 -3.72
C ILE A 98 5.30 5.09 -2.97
N THR A 99 6.46 5.03 -2.30
CA THR A 99 6.85 3.86 -1.50
C THR A 99 5.88 3.63 -0.35
N ALA A 100 5.45 4.70 0.34
CA ALA A 100 4.47 4.63 1.43
C ALA A 100 3.13 3.99 1.00
N ILE A 101 2.63 4.33 -0.19
CA ILE A 101 1.39 3.73 -0.75
C ILE A 101 1.60 2.24 -1.00
N SER A 102 2.73 1.88 -1.62
CA SER A 102 3.04 0.49 -1.97
C SER A 102 3.27 -0.37 -0.75
N ASP A 103 3.99 0.13 0.26
CA ASP A 103 4.27 -0.55 1.52
C ASP A 103 2.97 -0.84 2.29
N VAL A 104 2.07 0.15 2.41
CA VAL A 104 0.78 -0.05 3.09
C VAL A 104 -0.09 -1.05 2.33
N TYR A 105 -0.13 -0.99 1.00
CA TYR A 105 -0.87 -1.97 0.19
C TYR A 105 -0.33 -3.39 0.41
N ASP A 106 0.98 -3.59 0.31
CA ASP A 106 1.62 -4.89 0.54
C ASP A 106 1.37 -5.39 1.97
N ALA A 107 1.55 -4.51 2.96
CA ALA A 107 1.32 -4.84 4.36
C ALA A 107 -0.12 -5.29 4.66
N MET A 108 -1.12 -4.77 3.94
CA MET A 108 -2.53 -5.14 4.13
C MET A 108 -2.91 -6.40 3.36
N THR A 109 -2.39 -6.61 2.15
CA THR A 109 -2.73 -7.74 1.28
C THR A 109 -1.92 -8.99 1.56
N SER A 110 -0.71 -8.86 2.13
CA SER A 110 0.17 -10.00 2.43
C SER A 110 -0.31 -10.79 3.65
N ASN A 111 -0.24 -12.14 3.53
CA ASN A 111 -0.43 -13.01 4.69
C ASN A 111 0.71 -12.82 5.69
N ARG A 112 0.37 -12.61 6.94
CA ARG A 112 1.32 -12.55 8.06
C ARG A 112 1.06 -13.70 9.02
N VAL A 113 2.06 -14.03 9.83
CA VAL A 113 1.98 -15.16 10.79
C VAL A 113 0.71 -15.12 11.66
N TYR A 114 0.13 -13.94 11.87
CA TYR A 114 -1.03 -13.72 12.75
C TYR A 114 -2.29 -13.26 12.06
N ARG A 115 -2.26 -13.04 10.72
CA ARG A 115 -3.41 -12.49 10.00
C ARG A 115 -3.36 -12.90 8.53
N HIS A 116 -4.48 -13.39 8.01
CA HIS A 116 -4.68 -13.48 6.57
C HIS A 116 -4.66 -12.07 5.96
N GLY A 117 -4.08 -11.95 4.77
CA GLY A 117 -4.14 -10.72 4.00
C GLY A 117 -5.59 -10.34 3.68
N MET A 118 -5.86 -9.06 3.61
CA MET A 118 -7.16 -8.54 3.20
C MET A 118 -7.36 -8.77 1.70
N SER A 119 -8.63 -8.85 1.27
CA SER A 119 -8.95 -8.79 -0.14
C SER A 119 -8.38 -7.50 -0.75
N PRO A 120 -7.78 -7.54 -1.96
CA PRO A 120 -7.33 -6.31 -2.64
C PRO A 120 -8.42 -5.23 -2.72
N PHE A 121 -9.67 -5.63 -2.91
CA PHE A 121 -10.79 -4.69 -2.99
C PHE A 121 -11.17 -4.06 -1.65
N ASP A 122 -10.99 -4.76 -0.52
CA ASP A 122 -11.13 -4.16 0.81
C ASP A 122 -10.04 -3.12 1.07
N VAL A 123 -8.79 -3.40 0.64
CA VAL A 123 -7.68 -2.44 0.76
C VAL A 123 -7.92 -1.21 -0.12
N ILE A 124 -8.41 -1.40 -1.35
CA ILE A 124 -8.79 -0.29 -2.24
C ILE A 124 -9.90 0.56 -1.58
N GLU A 125 -10.91 -0.06 -0.96
CA GLU A 125 -11.96 0.65 -0.23
C GLU A 125 -11.40 1.53 0.89
N ILE A 126 -10.43 1.03 1.66
CA ILE A 126 -9.73 1.81 2.70
C ILE A 126 -9.00 3.00 2.09
N PHE A 127 -8.25 2.80 1.00
CA PHE A 127 -7.57 3.89 0.31
C PHE A 127 -8.54 4.94 -0.26
N GLU A 128 -9.71 4.54 -0.75
CA GLU A 128 -10.74 5.46 -1.23
C GLU A 128 -11.31 6.32 -0.11
N LYS A 129 -11.55 5.73 1.07
CA LYS A 129 -12.18 6.41 2.22
C LYS A 129 -11.21 7.28 3.00
N GLU A 130 -10.05 6.76 3.30
CA GLU A 130 -9.10 7.36 4.24
C GLU A 130 -7.79 7.80 3.56
N GLY A 131 -7.39 7.09 2.51
CA GLY A 131 -6.08 7.27 1.88
C GLY A 131 -5.89 8.66 1.26
N ARG A 132 -6.95 9.32 0.79
CA ARG A 132 -6.86 10.66 0.19
C ARG A 132 -6.37 11.74 1.16
N LYS A 133 -6.50 11.53 2.47
CA LYS A 133 -5.96 12.42 3.49
C LYS A 133 -4.52 12.09 3.83
N GLN A 134 -4.22 10.78 3.89
CA GLN A 134 -2.93 10.27 4.36
C GLN A 134 -1.86 10.19 3.27
N PHE A 135 -2.24 10.07 2.00
CA PHE A 135 -1.31 9.92 0.89
C PHE A 135 -1.49 11.04 -0.14
N ASN A 136 -0.42 11.30 -0.89
CA ASN A 136 -0.46 12.28 -1.97
C ASN A 136 -1.42 11.81 -3.08
N PRO A 137 -2.54 12.54 -3.34
CA PRO A 137 -3.52 12.14 -4.35
C PRO A 137 -2.94 12.07 -5.78
N MET A 138 -1.89 12.85 -6.08
CA MET A 138 -1.18 12.81 -7.37
C MET A 138 -0.63 11.41 -7.69
N PHE A 139 -0.22 10.66 -6.67
CA PHE A 139 0.31 9.30 -6.82
C PHE A 139 -0.75 8.25 -6.50
N LEU A 140 -1.55 8.46 -5.45
CA LEU A 140 -2.55 7.50 -5.01
C LEU A 140 -3.58 7.20 -6.11
N VAL A 141 -4.17 8.25 -6.71
CA VAL A 141 -5.26 8.07 -7.68
C VAL A 141 -4.81 7.27 -8.92
N PRO A 142 -3.69 7.62 -9.60
CA PRO A 142 -3.21 6.80 -10.71
C PRO A 142 -2.83 5.37 -10.31
N ILE A 143 -2.25 5.18 -9.13
CA ILE A 143 -1.90 3.83 -8.64
C ILE A 143 -3.16 3.00 -8.46
N LEU A 144 -4.19 3.50 -7.78
CA LEU A 144 -5.44 2.77 -7.56
C LEU A 144 -6.17 2.46 -8.87
N ASN A 145 -6.26 3.43 -9.80
CA ASN A 145 -6.90 3.21 -11.10
C ASN A 145 -6.20 2.10 -11.90
N ASN A 146 -4.87 2.13 -11.96
CA ASN A 146 -4.14 1.11 -12.71
C ASN A 146 -4.19 -0.25 -11.99
N LEU A 147 -4.06 -0.26 -10.66
CA LEU A 147 -4.15 -1.46 -9.85
C LEU A 147 -5.50 -2.18 -10.06
N THR A 148 -6.61 -1.46 -9.98
CA THR A 148 -7.94 -2.05 -10.18
C THR A 148 -8.13 -2.57 -11.60
N ASN A 149 -7.59 -1.88 -12.60
CA ASN A 149 -7.63 -2.34 -13.97
C ASN A 149 -6.87 -3.66 -14.20
N THR A 150 -5.83 -3.96 -13.39
CA THR A 150 -5.17 -5.28 -13.48
C THR A 150 -6.08 -6.42 -13.09
N TYR A 151 -7.12 -6.17 -12.32
CA TYR A 151 -8.09 -7.19 -11.92
C TYR A 151 -9.23 -7.40 -12.91
N LEU A 152 -9.33 -6.62 -14.00
CA LEU A 152 -10.30 -6.90 -15.06
C LEU A 152 -10.10 -8.33 -15.59
N GLN A 153 -11.22 -9.03 -15.79
CA GLN A 153 -11.30 -10.45 -16.20
C GLN A 153 -10.77 -11.46 -15.16
N HIS A 154 -10.29 -11.03 -13.99
CA HIS A 154 -9.98 -11.96 -12.91
C HIS A 154 -11.25 -12.58 -12.35
N TYR A 155 -11.12 -13.86 -11.96
CA TYR A 155 -12.18 -14.61 -11.32
C TYR A 155 -12.24 -14.26 -9.84
N VAL A 156 -13.44 -14.06 -9.32
CA VAL A 156 -13.65 -13.63 -7.92
C VAL A 156 -14.73 -14.45 -7.24
N GLU A 157 -14.64 -14.53 -5.91
CA GLU A 157 -15.67 -15.07 -5.05
C GLU A 157 -16.26 -13.94 -4.20
N LEU A 158 -17.60 -13.90 -4.13
CA LEU A 158 -18.37 -12.90 -3.41
C LEU A 158 -18.78 -13.40 -2.02
N SER A 159 -19.06 -12.48 -1.09
CA SER A 159 -19.44 -12.78 0.29
C SER A 159 -20.75 -13.59 0.43
N ASN A 160 -21.59 -13.59 -0.59
CA ASN A 160 -22.82 -14.39 -0.68
C ASN A 160 -22.61 -15.77 -1.37
N GLY A 161 -21.35 -16.14 -1.66
CA GLY A 161 -20.99 -17.42 -2.29
C GLY A 161 -21.06 -17.43 -3.82
N MET A 162 -21.57 -16.38 -4.46
CA MET A 162 -21.55 -16.28 -5.93
C MET A 162 -20.11 -16.12 -6.43
N LYS A 163 -19.88 -16.60 -7.66
CA LYS A 163 -18.58 -16.56 -8.33
C LYS A 163 -18.75 -15.98 -9.72
N GLY A 164 -17.71 -15.34 -10.23
CA GLY A 164 -17.74 -14.76 -11.56
C GLY A 164 -16.49 -13.95 -11.88
N LYS A 165 -16.54 -13.22 -12.98
CA LYS A 165 -15.41 -12.39 -13.46
C LYS A 165 -15.71 -10.90 -13.30
N ILE A 166 -14.68 -10.13 -12.96
CA ILE A 166 -14.75 -8.67 -12.98
C ILE A 166 -14.84 -8.21 -14.43
N VAL A 167 -15.94 -7.57 -14.81
CA VAL A 167 -16.17 -7.14 -16.20
C VAL A 167 -16.10 -5.62 -16.38
N LEU A 168 -16.30 -4.86 -15.31
CA LEU A 168 -16.23 -3.41 -15.35
C LEU A 168 -15.72 -2.85 -14.02
N ILE A 169 -14.75 -1.93 -14.08
CA ILE A 169 -14.33 -1.15 -12.91
C ILE A 169 -15.12 0.16 -12.88
N ASN A 170 -15.76 0.44 -11.76
CA ASN A 170 -16.49 1.68 -11.55
C ASN A 170 -15.49 2.82 -11.22
N LYS A 171 -15.41 3.83 -12.10
CA LYS A 171 -14.46 4.94 -11.93
C LYS A 171 -14.74 5.84 -10.71
N ASN A 172 -15.98 5.85 -10.22
CA ASN A 172 -16.35 6.65 -9.05
C ASN A 172 -16.07 5.93 -7.73
N GLU A 173 -16.03 4.59 -7.75
CA GLU A 173 -15.78 3.75 -6.59
C GLU A 173 -15.10 2.44 -7.06
N LEU A 174 -13.77 2.48 -7.10
CA LEU A 174 -12.93 1.43 -7.69
C LEU A 174 -13.06 0.09 -6.95
N SER A 175 -13.37 0.15 -5.65
CA SER A 175 -13.59 -1.01 -4.79
C SER A 175 -14.91 -1.76 -5.08
N ARG A 176 -15.79 -1.18 -5.93
CA ARG A 176 -17.13 -1.68 -6.23
C ARG A 176 -17.33 -1.99 -7.73
N PRO A 177 -16.61 -2.99 -8.29
CA PRO A 177 -16.74 -3.36 -9.69
C PRO A 177 -18.07 -4.05 -10.00
N MET A 178 -18.33 -4.26 -11.29
CA MET A 178 -19.40 -5.13 -11.78
C MET A 178 -18.85 -6.52 -12.08
N ILE A 179 -19.56 -7.53 -11.64
CA ILE A 179 -19.21 -8.94 -11.77
C ILE A 179 -20.20 -9.62 -12.73
N ALA A 180 -19.69 -10.34 -13.72
CA ALA A 180 -20.48 -11.31 -14.51
C ALA A 180 -20.35 -12.66 -13.82
N THR A 181 -21.44 -13.17 -13.29
CA THR A 181 -21.48 -14.45 -12.54
C THR A 181 -21.55 -15.66 -13.49
N ASP A 182 -21.24 -16.84 -12.97
CA ASP A 182 -21.21 -18.09 -13.74
C ASP A 182 -22.59 -18.50 -14.29
N ASP A 183 -23.66 -18.02 -13.68
CA ASP A 183 -25.05 -18.19 -14.13
C ASP A 183 -25.53 -17.09 -15.07
N ASN A 184 -24.60 -16.36 -15.70
CA ASN A 184 -24.85 -15.29 -16.66
C ASN A 184 -25.66 -14.09 -16.10
N GLN A 185 -25.57 -13.83 -14.81
CA GLN A 185 -26.13 -12.62 -14.20
C GLN A 185 -25.05 -11.55 -14.04
N PHE A 186 -25.49 -10.29 -13.88
CA PHE A 186 -24.61 -9.18 -13.56
C PHE A 186 -24.87 -8.68 -12.15
N VAL A 187 -23.84 -8.70 -11.30
CA VAL A 187 -23.87 -8.15 -9.96
C VAL A 187 -23.13 -6.82 -9.93
N ASP A 188 -23.86 -5.73 -9.78
CA ASP A 188 -23.30 -4.39 -9.62
C ASP A 188 -23.04 -4.13 -8.13
N LEU A 189 -21.77 -4.23 -7.71
CA LEU A 189 -21.41 -4.04 -6.31
C LEU A 189 -21.56 -2.58 -5.84
N LEU A 190 -21.69 -1.62 -6.74
CA LEU A 190 -22.02 -0.24 -6.40
C LEU A 190 -23.45 -0.12 -5.86
N LYS A 191 -24.38 -0.92 -6.39
CA LYS A 191 -25.79 -0.96 -5.98
C LYS A 191 -26.04 -1.94 -4.83
N GLN A 192 -25.30 -3.06 -4.82
CA GLN A 192 -25.46 -4.13 -3.81
C GLN A 192 -24.36 -4.00 -2.74
N ARG A 193 -24.54 -3.06 -1.83
CA ARG A 193 -23.54 -2.64 -0.83
C ARG A 193 -23.19 -3.69 0.22
N ASP A 194 -24.07 -4.62 0.48
CA ASP A 194 -23.93 -5.74 1.41
C ASP A 194 -23.03 -6.86 0.87
N ILE A 195 -22.82 -6.90 -0.47
CA ILE A 195 -21.96 -7.89 -1.11
C ILE A 195 -20.54 -7.34 -1.29
N LYS A 196 -19.54 -8.17 -1.00
CA LYS A 196 -18.12 -7.86 -1.13
C LYS A 196 -17.35 -8.95 -1.88
N ILE A 197 -16.22 -8.60 -2.47
CA ILE A 197 -15.25 -9.55 -3.03
C ILE A 197 -14.41 -10.09 -1.87
N THR A 198 -14.50 -11.39 -1.61
CA THR A 198 -13.76 -12.07 -0.55
C THR A 198 -12.44 -12.65 -1.04
N GLN A 199 -12.41 -13.11 -2.31
CA GLN A 199 -11.21 -13.68 -2.93
C GLN A 199 -11.08 -13.24 -4.39
N VAL A 200 -9.84 -13.05 -4.83
CA VAL A 200 -9.45 -12.85 -6.24
C VAL A 200 -8.54 -14.01 -6.63
N ARG A 201 -8.78 -14.61 -7.81
CA ARG A 201 -8.03 -15.75 -8.35
C ARG A 201 -7.41 -15.41 -9.69
#